data_1b25313158a525a77d08f9f0f0479b3e
#
_entry.id   1b25313158a525a77d08f9f0f0479b3e
#
_cell.length_a   1.000
_cell.length_b   1.000
_cell.length_c   1.000
_cell.angle_alpha   90.00
_cell.angle_beta   90.00
_cell.angle_gamma   90.00
#
_symmetry.space_group_name_H-M   'P 1'
#
loop_
_entity.id
_entity.type
_entity.pdbx_description
1 polymer ?
#
loop_
_entity_poly.entity_id
_entity_poly.type
_entity_poly.pdbx_seq_one_letter_code
_entity_poly.pdbx_strand_id
1 'polypeptide(L)'
;RDREETMKNQKWMAASDIHGSAYYCGKLLEAYEREGADRLLLLGDILYHGPRNDLPKEYAPKRVIELLNAKKQDILCVRGNCDTEVDQMVLDFPILADYALLYAGSRTVFATHGHHYNTACPPPLAKGDILLHGHTHVPAWQEFGSGNLYLNPGSVAIPKENSAHSYMMLTDSGFAWKDLEAVSYTHLRAHETLRHL
;
A
#
# COMPACT_ATOMS: atom_id res chain seq x y z
N ARG A 1 -28.12 4.62 29.68
CA ARG A 1 -26.73 5.14 29.62
C ARG A 1 -26.10 4.48 28.41
N ASP A 2 -26.29 5.09 27.26
CA ASP A 2 -25.70 4.70 26.01
C ASP A 2 -24.18 4.94 26.12
N ARG A 3 -23.41 3.87 26.09
CA ARG A 3 -21.98 4.00 25.84
C ARG A 3 -21.85 4.30 24.37
N GLU A 4 -21.55 5.54 24.02
CA GLU A 4 -20.92 5.85 22.75
C GLU A 4 -19.60 5.07 22.72
N GLU A 5 -19.60 3.91 22.05
CA GLU A 5 -18.36 3.27 21.61
C GLU A 5 -17.74 4.24 20.61
N THR A 6 -16.77 4.99 21.05
CA THR A 6 -15.94 5.80 20.15
C THR A 6 -15.29 4.81 19.19
N MET A 7 -15.75 4.78 17.93
CA MET A 7 -15.14 3.97 16.89
C MET A 7 -13.67 4.40 16.78
N LYS A 8 -12.77 3.52 17.19
CA LYS A 8 -11.34 3.75 17.05
C LYS A 8 -11.02 3.77 15.55
N ASN A 9 -10.55 4.89 15.08
CA ASN A 9 -10.09 4.98 13.70
C ASN A 9 -8.89 4.05 13.48
N GLN A 10 -8.97 3.22 12.46
CA GLN A 10 -7.94 2.23 12.15
C GLN A 10 -6.70 2.91 11.58
N LYS A 11 -5.55 2.43 12.02
CA LYS A 11 -4.24 2.79 11.50
C LYS A 11 -3.84 1.79 10.43
N TRP A 12 -3.77 2.25 9.18
CA TRP A 12 -3.42 1.43 8.04
C TRP A 12 -1.96 1.59 7.64
N MET A 13 -1.30 0.47 7.37
CA MET A 13 -0.06 0.45 6.60
C MET A 13 -0.39 0.09 5.17
N ALA A 14 0.08 0.87 4.20
CA ALA A 14 -0.05 0.58 2.77
C ALA A 14 1.32 0.27 2.16
N ALA A 15 1.40 -0.82 1.42
CA ALA A 15 2.60 -1.26 0.74
C ALA A 15 2.26 -1.89 -0.60
N SER A 16 3.22 -1.95 -1.52
CA SER A 16 3.02 -2.45 -2.87
C SER A 16 4.28 -3.10 -3.43
N ASP A 17 4.09 -3.94 -4.44
CA ASP A 17 5.20 -4.42 -5.28
C ASP A 17 6.28 -5.17 -4.47
N ILE A 18 5.85 -6.24 -3.78
CA ILE A 18 6.70 -7.17 -3.00
C ILE A 18 7.47 -8.10 -3.94
N HIS A 19 6.86 -8.47 -5.07
CA HIS A 19 7.47 -9.26 -6.14
C HIS A 19 8.23 -10.52 -5.67
N GLY A 20 7.72 -11.20 -4.65
CA GLY A 20 8.28 -12.46 -4.16
C GLY A 20 9.54 -12.33 -3.30
N SER A 21 9.95 -11.14 -2.91
CA SER A 21 11.09 -10.93 -2.01
C SER A 21 10.73 -11.31 -0.57
N ALA A 22 11.29 -12.41 -0.08
CA ALA A 22 11.10 -12.83 1.31
C ALA A 22 11.82 -11.88 2.29
N TYR A 23 12.97 -11.35 1.90
CA TYR A 23 13.71 -10.39 2.71
C TYR A 23 12.88 -9.13 2.98
N TYR A 24 12.41 -8.46 1.93
CA TYR A 24 11.66 -7.23 2.09
C TYR A 24 10.23 -7.45 2.62
N CYS A 25 9.61 -8.58 2.32
CA CYS A 25 8.34 -8.96 2.97
C CYS A 25 8.52 -9.11 4.48
N GLY A 26 9.59 -9.76 4.94
CA GLY A 26 9.93 -9.87 6.36
C GLY A 26 10.14 -8.50 7.00
N LYS A 27 10.90 -7.61 6.35
CA LYS A 27 11.11 -6.23 6.81
C LYS A 27 9.81 -5.43 6.89
N LEU A 28 8.90 -5.60 5.93
CA LEU A 28 7.58 -4.97 5.95
C LEU A 28 6.77 -5.43 7.17
N LEU A 29 6.76 -6.73 7.47
CA LEU A 29 6.03 -7.25 8.63
C LEU A 29 6.66 -6.84 9.97
N GLU A 30 8.00 -6.73 10.05
CA GLU A 30 8.68 -6.14 11.21
C GLU A 30 8.24 -4.67 11.41
N ALA A 31 8.16 -3.91 10.30
CA ALA A 31 7.67 -2.54 10.34
C ALA A 31 6.19 -2.46 10.76
N TYR A 32 5.35 -3.37 10.25
CA TYR A 32 3.94 -3.47 10.64
C TYR A 32 3.74 -3.59 12.15
N GLU A 33 4.50 -4.49 12.78
CA GLU A 33 4.47 -4.67 14.24
C GLU A 33 4.99 -3.42 14.98
N ARG A 34 6.12 -2.88 14.52
CA ARG A 34 6.74 -1.69 15.12
C ARG A 34 5.85 -0.45 15.05
N GLU A 35 5.13 -0.27 13.95
CA GLU A 35 4.18 0.83 13.77
C GLU A 35 2.89 0.65 14.58
N GLY A 36 2.61 -0.55 15.05
CA GLY A 36 1.34 -0.87 15.70
C GLY A 36 0.16 -0.62 14.76
N ALA A 37 0.31 -0.98 13.48
CA ALA A 37 -0.76 -0.85 12.51
C ALA A 37 -1.89 -1.85 12.80
N ASP A 38 -3.13 -1.44 12.57
CA ASP A 38 -4.31 -2.28 12.77
C ASP A 38 -4.58 -3.14 11.53
N ARG A 39 -4.23 -2.66 10.34
CA ARG A 39 -4.44 -3.32 9.05
C ARG A 39 -3.28 -3.07 8.08
N LEU A 40 -3.04 -4.06 7.21
CA LEU A 40 -2.08 -4.00 6.12
C LEU A 40 -2.81 -3.99 4.78
N LEU A 41 -2.71 -2.89 4.04
CA LEU A 41 -3.20 -2.76 2.68
C LEU A 41 -2.07 -3.08 1.70
N LEU A 42 -2.22 -4.15 0.93
CA LEU A 42 -1.32 -4.51 -0.15
C LEU A 42 -1.93 -4.09 -1.49
N LEU A 43 -1.17 -3.33 -2.27
CA LEU A 43 -1.64 -2.79 -3.54
C LEU A 43 -1.28 -3.65 -4.76
N GLY A 44 -0.96 -4.93 -4.54
CA GLY A 44 -0.72 -5.91 -5.59
C GLY A 44 0.75 -6.18 -5.91
N ASP A 45 0.95 -7.05 -6.90
CA ASP A 45 2.25 -7.57 -7.33
C ASP A 45 3.00 -8.27 -6.18
N ILE A 46 2.40 -9.36 -5.69
CA ILE A 46 2.80 -9.99 -4.43
C ILE A 46 3.92 -11.05 -4.64
N LEU A 47 3.72 -12.02 -5.54
CA LEU A 47 4.57 -13.20 -5.61
C LEU A 47 5.53 -13.22 -6.81
N TYR A 48 5.07 -12.82 -7.99
CA TYR A 48 5.85 -12.88 -9.23
C TYR A 48 6.71 -11.64 -9.41
N HIS A 49 8.00 -11.84 -9.75
CA HIS A 49 8.94 -10.73 -9.94
C HIS A 49 8.62 -9.84 -11.15
N GLY A 50 7.83 -10.34 -12.11
CA GLY A 50 7.55 -9.68 -13.39
C GLY A 50 8.67 -9.89 -14.42
N PRO A 51 8.33 -10.02 -15.72
CA PRO A 51 9.30 -10.42 -16.74
C PRO A 51 10.32 -9.32 -17.09
N ARG A 52 10.05 -8.09 -16.66
CA ARG A 52 10.91 -6.92 -16.94
C ARG A 52 11.84 -6.54 -15.79
N ASN A 53 11.71 -7.21 -14.64
CA ASN A 53 12.50 -6.92 -13.46
C ASN A 53 13.54 -8.02 -13.22
N ASP A 54 14.70 -7.64 -12.69
CA ASP A 54 15.62 -8.58 -12.10
C ASP A 54 15.01 -9.18 -10.82
N LEU A 55 15.53 -10.34 -10.41
CA LEU A 55 15.08 -10.97 -9.16
C LEU A 55 15.41 -10.07 -7.97
N PRO A 56 14.44 -9.76 -7.12
CA PRO A 56 14.72 -9.00 -5.91
C PRO A 56 15.48 -9.84 -4.89
N LYS A 57 16.03 -9.15 -3.87
CA LYS A 57 16.76 -9.80 -2.78
C LYS A 57 15.93 -10.89 -2.14
N GLU A 58 16.52 -12.07 -1.99
CA GLU A 58 15.87 -13.28 -1.48
C GLU A 58 14.51 -13.55 -2.14
N TYR A 59 14.53 -13.66 -3.48
CA TYR A 59 13.36 -14.08 -4.21
C TYR A 59 12.96 -15.49 -3.82
N ALA A 60 11.93 -15.62 -3.00
CA ALA A 60 11.43 -16.87 -2.45
C ALA A 60 9.89 -16.79 -2.26
N PRO A 61 9.10 -16.90 -3.34
CA PRO A 61 7.64 -16.76 -3.27
C PRO A 61 6.98 -17.67 -2.22
N LYS A 62 7.44 -18.90 -2.07
CA LYS A 62 6.91 -19.82 -1.05
C LYS A 62 7.06 -19.26 0.37
N ARG A 63 8.17 -18.59 0.65
CA ARG A 63 8.38 -17.96 1.96
C ARG A 63 7.49 -16.73 2.13
N VAL A 64 7.28 -15.95 1.09
CA VAL A 64 6.33 -14.82 1.11
C VAL A 64 4.91 -15.32 1.42
N ILE A 65 4.48 -16.42 0.80
CA ILE A 65 3.17 -17.04 1.07
C ILE A 65 3.03 -17.38 2.57
N GLU A 66 4.01 -18.04 3.16
CA GLU A 66 4.01 -18.39 4.59
C GLU A 66 3.91 -17.16 5.49
N LEU A 67 4.71 -16.13 5.19
CA LEU A 67 4.75 -14.88 5.95
C LEU A 67 3.40 -14.14 5.91
N LEU A 68 2.83 -13.97 4.72
CA LEU A 68 1.57 -13.24 4.55
C LEU A 68 0.36 -14.03 5.05
N ASN A 69 0.31 -15.35 4.82
CA ASN A 69 -0.79 -16.18 5.32
C ASN A 69 -0.86 -16.20 6.85
N ALA A 70 0.27 -16.06 7.54
CA ALA A 70 0.30 -15.89 8.99
C ALA A 70 -0.38 -14.59 9.48
N LYS A 71 -0.57 -13.61 8.59
CA LYS A 71 -1.19 -12.31 8.84
C LYS A 71 -2.52 -12.09 8.08
N LYS A 72 -3.08 -13.15 7.51
CA LYS A 72 -4.24 -13.09 6.61
C LYS A 72 -5.45 -12.32 7.12
N GLN A 73 -5.66 -12.28 8.45
CA GLN A 73 -6.80 -11.58 9.05
C GLN A 73 -6.62 -10.05 9.07
N ASP A 74 -5.38 -9.58 8.94
CA ASP A 74 -5.04 -8.17 8.98
C ASP A 74 -4.90 -7.56 7.58
N ILE A 75 -4.87 -8.41 6.53
CA ILE A 75 -4.56 -8.00 5.16
C ILE A 75 -5.82 -7.69 4.36
N LEU A 76 -5.82 -6.53 3.70
CA LEU A 76 -6.65 -6.21 2.56
C LEU A 76 -5.75 -6.07 1.34
N CYS A 77 -6.08 -6.73 0.24
CA CYS A 77 -5.25 -6.74 -0.96
C CYS A 77 -6.07 -6.43 -2.21
N VAL A 78 -5.50 -5.64 -3.11
CA VAL A 78 -6.03 -5.44 -4.47
C VAL A 78 -5.09 -6.07 -5.49
N ARG A 79 -5.62 -6.39 -6.67
CA ARG A 79 -4.92 -7.13 -7.72
C ARG A 79 -3.92 -6.26 -8.46
N GLY A 80 -2.66 -6.70 -8.49
CA GLY A 80 -1.64 -6.18 -9.40
C GLY A 80 -1.67 -6.86 -10.77
N ASN A 81 -0.90 -6.32 -11.73
CA ASN A 81 -0.82 -6.90 -13.06
C ASN A 81 -0.05 -8.23 -13.11
N CYS A 82 0.74 -8.53 -12.10
CA CYS A 82 1.44 -9.81 -11.95
C CYS A 82 0.67 -10.85 -11.13
N ASP A 83 -0.44 -10.47 -10.50
CA ASP A 83 -1.22 -11.37 -9.64
C ASP A 83 -2.21 -12.20 -10.47
N THR A 84 -2.25 -13.50 -10.22
CA THR A 84 -3.05 -14.46 -11.00
C THR A 84 -3.98 -15.27 -10.12
N GLU A 85 -4.89 -16.01 -10.77
CA GLU A 85 -5.75 -16.99 -10.11
C GLU A 85 -4.93 -18.10 -9.42
N VAL A 86 -3.75 -18.42 -9.96
CA VAL A 86 -2.84 -19.40 -9.35
C VAL A 86 -2.26 -18.86 -8.03
N ASP A 87 -1.93 -17.57 -7.98
CA ASP A 87 -1.47 -16.94 -6.73
C ASP A 87 -2.58 -16.94 -5.68
N GLN A 88 -3.84 -16.73 -6.10
CA GLN A 88 -4.97 -16.82 -5.19
C GLN A 88 -5.17 -18.22 -4.59
N MET A 89 -4.75 -19.26 -5.27
CA MET A 89 -4.86 -20.64 -4.74
C MET A 89 -3.94 -20.91 -3.53
N VAL A 90 -2.91 -20.09 -3.35
CA VAL A 90 -1.89 -20.29 -2.31
C VAL A 90 -1.88 -19.18 -1.26
N LEU A 91 -2.60 -18.09 -1.50
CA LEU A 91 -2.78 -16.99 -0.54
C LEU A 91 -4.17 -17.10 0.13
N ASP A 92 -4.19 -17.16 1.45
CA ASP A 92 -5.38 -17.39 2.28
C ASP A 92 -6.26 -16.14 2.48
N PHE A 93 -6.02 -15.08 1.73
CA PHE A 93 -6.79 -13.84 1.73
C PHE A 93 -7.09 -13.41 0.28
N PRO A 94 -8.18 -12.67 0.01
CA PRO A 94 -8.53 -12.24 -1.34
C PRO A 94 -7.47 -11.32 -1.95
N ILE A 95 -7.05 -11.61 -3.19
CA ILE A 95 -6.06 -10.80 -3.93
C ILE A 95 -6.55 -10.32 -5.30
N LEU A 96 -7.75 -10.68 -5.72
CA LEU A 96 -8.24 -10.44 -7.09
C LEU A 96 -9.21 -9.25 -7.23
N ALA A 97 -9.37 -8.46 -6.18
CA ALA A 97 -10.20 -7.26 -6.24
C ALA A 97 -9.50 -6.15 -7.05
N ASP A 98 -10.19 -5.56 -8.02
CA ASP A 98 -9.62 -4.49 -8.85
C ASP A 98 -9.36 -3.21 -8.05
N TYR A 99 -10.15 -2.96 -7.03
CA TYR A 99 -10.03 -1.81 -6.14
C TYR A 99 -10.62 -2.08 -4.76
N ALA A 100 -10.32 -1.20 -3.83
CA ALA A 100 -10.96 -1.13 -2.53
C ALA A 100 -11.22 0.34 -2.16
N LEU A 101 -12.29 0.58 -1.41
CA LEU A 101 -12.58 1.90 -0.85
C LEU A 101 -12.27 1.89 0.64
N LEU A 102 -11.50 2.88 1.07
CA LEU A 102 -11.18 3.14 2.47
C LEU A 102 -11.55 4.58 2.81
N TYR A 103 -11.56 4.87 4.10
CA TYR A 103 -11.80 6.23 4.59
C TYR A 103 -10.60 6.68 5.42
N ALA A 104 -10.10 7.86 5.11
CA ALA A 104 -9.06 8.56 5.87
C ALA A 104 -9.65 9.89 6.36
N GLY A 105 -10.08 9.92 7.60
CA GLY A 105 -10.90 11.01 8.12
C GLY A 105 -12.21 11.14 7.34
N SER A 106 -12.47 12.31 6.76
CA SER A 106 -13.65 12.57 5.93
C SER A 106 -13.44 12.27 4.44
N ARG A 107 -12.26 11.81 4.03
CA ARG A 107 -11.92 11.60 2.62
C ARG A 107 -12.03 10.13 2.24
N THR A 108 -12.60 9.88 1.07
CA THR A 108 -12.61 8.55 0.45
C THR A 108 -11.27 8.30 -0.23
N VAL A 109 -10.70 7.12 0.01
CA VAL A 109 -9.49 6.63 -0.65
C VAL A 109 -9.88 5.50 -1.59
N PHE A 110 -9.67 5.70 -2.88
CA PHE A 110 -9.78 4.67 -3.90
C PHE A 110 -8.40 4.00 -4.03
N ALA A 111 -8.29 2.79 -3.50
CA ALA A 111 -7.06 2.01 -3.53
C ALA A 111 -7.12 1.02 -4.69
N THR A 112 -6.07 1.00 -5.52
CA THR A 112 -5.92 0.11 -6.66
C THR A 112 -4.44 -0.16 -6.93
N HIS A 113 -4.10 -0.99 -7.91
CA HIS A 113 -2.68 -1.21 -8.22
C HIS A 113 -2.06 -0.10 -9.06
N GLY A 114 -2.76 0.43 -10.07
CA GLY A 114 -2.29 1.52 -10.91
C GLY A 114 -2.11 1.17 -12.40
N HIS A 115 -2.21 -0.11 -12.78
CA HIS A 115 -2.08 -0.52 -14.19
C HIS A 115 -3.32 -0.23 -15.03
N HIS A 116 -4.50 -0.13 -14.41
CA HIS A 116 -5.76 0.24 -15.07
C HIS A 116 -6.15 1.67 -14.72
N TYR A 117 -6.33 1.94 -13.42
CA TYR A 117 -6.66 3.27 -12.92
C TYR A 117 -5.42 3.98 -12.40
N ASN A 118 -5.17 5.17 -12.90
CA ASN A 118 -4.05 6.05 -12.54
C ASN A 118 -4.41 7.50 -12.85
N THR A 119 -3.50 8.42 -12.71
CA THR A 119 -3.77 9.85 -12.97
C THR A 119 -4.09 10.17 -14.44
N ALA A 120 -3.61 9.36 -15.40
CA ALA A 120 -3.93 9.50 -16.81
C ALA A 120 -5.28 8.88 -17.20
N CYS A 121 -5.71 7.86 -16.46
CA CYS A 121 -6.99 7.19 -16.61
C CYS A 121 -7.64 7.02 -15.22
N PRO A 122 -8.13 8.12 -14.59
CA PRO A 122 -8.64 8.06 -13.24
C PRO A 122 -9.98 7.32 -13.17
N PRO A 123 -10.28 6.64 -12.06
CA PRO A 123 -11.62 6.14 -11.81
C PRO A 123 -12.58 7.32 -11.56
N PRO A 124 -13.90 7.09 -11.51
CA PRO A 124 -14.83 8.11 -11.07
C PRO A 124 -14.56 8.53 -9.62
N LEU A 125 -14.01 9.72 -9.44
CA LEU A 125 -13.69 10.28 -8.13
C LEU A 125 -14.53 11.54 -7.88
N ALA A 126 -15.03 11.69 -6.65
CA ALA A 126 -15.58 12.95 -6.20
C ALA A 126 -14.44 13.96 -5.90
N LYS A 127 -14.79 15.25 -5.88
CA LYS A 127 -13.82 16.28 -5.49
C LYS A 127 -13.30 16.01 -4.08
N GLY A 128 -11.98 16.00 -3.93
CA GLY A 128 -11.30 15.73 -2.66
C GLY A 128 -11.00 14.26 -2.39
N ASP A 129 -11.48 13.33 -3.20
CA ASP A 129 -11.11 11.92 -3.08
C ASP A 129 -9.63 11.70 -3.38
N ILE A 130 -9.11 10.63 -2.81
CA ILE A 130 -7.71 10.23 -2.93
C ILE A 130 -7.63 8.99 -3.84
N LEU A 131 -6.70 9.02 -4.79
CA LEU A 131 -6.28 7.85 -5.56
C LEU A 131 -4.98 7.31 -4.95
N LEU A 132 -5.00 6.11 -4.43
CA LEU A 132 -3.84 5.42 -3.87
C LEU A 132 -3.51 4.21 -4.73
N HIS A 133 -2.32 4.18 -5.32
CA HIS A 133 -1.85 3.02 -6.10
C HIS A 133 -0.33 2.84 -6.05
N GLY A 134 0.15 1.64 -6.41
CA GLY A 134 1.55 1.26 -6.56
C GLY A 134 2.00 1.27 -8.03
N HIS A 135 2.47 0.12 -8.52
CA HIS A 135 2.81 -0.18 -9.91
C HIS A 135 4.02 0.58 -10.49
N THR A 136 4.15 1.87 -10.23
CA THR A 136 5.27 2.67 -10.76
C THR A 136 6.60 2.40 -10.04
N HIS A 137 6.54 1.83 -8.83
CA HIS A 137 7.66 1.62 -7.91
C HIS A 137 8.32 2.92 -7.44
N VAL A 138 7.62 4.05 -7.55
CA VAL A 138 8.11 5.38 -7.16
C VAL A 138 7.14 6.00 -6.16
N PRO A 139 7.60 6.39 -4.96
CA PRO A 139 6.76 7.11 -4.02
C PRO A 139 6.24 8.41 -4.64
N ALA A 140 4.98 8.73 -4.40
CA ALA A 140 4.39 9.94 -4.94
C ALA A 140 3.36 10.56 -4.01
N TRP A 141 3.32 11.88 -4.05
CA TRP A 141 2.27 12.72 -3.50
C TRP A 141 2.04 13.85 -4.51
N GLN A 142 0.89 13.84 -5.17
CA GLN A 142 0.61 14.75 -6.27
C GLN A 142 -0.86 15.14 -6.32
N GLU A 143 -1.12 16.43 -6.42
CA GLU A 143 -2.46 16.91 -6.75
C GLU A 143 -2.76 16.67 -8.23
N PHE A 144 -3.99 16.30 -8.54
CA PHE A 144 -4.45 16.14 -9.92
C PHE A 144 -5.96 16.38 -10.05
N GLY A 145 -6.42 16.50 -11.31
CA GLY A 145 -7.83 16.68 -11.61
C GLY A 145 -8.43 17.91 -10.93
N SER A 146 -9.64 17.78 -10.39
CA SER A 146 -10.40 18.84 -9.75
C SER A 146 -10.28 18.80 -8.22
N GLY A 147 -9.06 18.85 -7.70
CA GLY A 147 -8.79 18.83 -6.27
C GLY A 147 -8.68 17.43 -5.69
N ASN A 148 -8.25 16.46 -6.49
CA ASN A 148 -7.94 15.11 -6.06
C ASN A 148 -6.46 14.99 -5.69
N LEU A 149 -6.12 13.96 -4.93
CA LEU A 149 -4.76 13.67 -4.51
C LEU A 149 -4.37 12.25 -4.96
N TYR A 150 -3.22 12.14 -5.60
CA TYR A 150 -2.58 10.86 -5.93
C TYR A 150 -1.49 10.57 -4.91
N LEU A 151 -1.54 9.35 -4.34
CA LEU A 151 -0.56 8.84 -3.39
C LEU A 151 -0.03 7.48 -3.87
N ASN A 152 1.27 7.26 -3.68
CA ASN A 152 1.93 5.99 -4.00
C ASN A 152 2.94 5.64 -2.89
N PRO A 153 2.87 4.45 -2.30
CA PRO A 153 3.81 4.03 -1.25
C PRO A 153 5.22 3.73 -1.76
N GLY A 154 5.43 3.67 -3.07
CA GLY A 154 6.64 3.12 -3.67
C GLY A 154 6.62 1.60 -3.72
N SER A 155 7.78 0.97 -3.95
CA SER A 155 7.91 -0.48 -3.95
C SER A 155 8.64 -0.97 -2.70
N VAL A 156 8.13 -2.05 -2.14
CA VAL A 156 8.78 -2.77 -1.03
C VAL A 156 10.10 -3.38 -1.49
N ALA A 157 10.13 -4.03 -2.66
CA ALA A 157 11.26 -4.86 -3.06
C ALA A 157 12.08 -4.33 -4.24
N ILE A 158 11.47 -3.55 -5.15
CA ILE A 158 12.11 -3.11 -6.40
C ILE A 158 11.85 -1.61 -6.61
N PRO A 159 12.36 -0.72 -5.73
CA PRO A 159 12.19 0.71 -5.89
C PRO A 159 12.87 1.20 -7.17
N LYS A 160 12.31 2.22 -7.80
CA LYS A 160 12.82 2.89 -9.00
C LYS A 160 13.18 4.34 -8.70
N GLU A 161 13.89 4.98 -9.64
CA GLU A 161 14.28 6.40 -9.56
C GLU A 161 15.05 6.76 -8.28
N ASN A 162 15.94 5.84 -7.83
CA ASN A 162 16.70 5.99 -6.59
C ASN A 162 15.85 6.21 -5.33
N SER A 163 14.60 5.76 -5.36
CA SER A 163 13.74 5.79 -4.18
C SER A 163 14.09 4.67 -3.18
N ALA A 164 13.67 4.83 -1.93
CA ALA A 164 13.86 3.84 -0.89
C ALA A 164 12.91 2.63 -1.05
N HIS A 165 13.26 1.51 -0.42
CA HIS A 165 12.31 0.43 -0.12
C HIS A 165 11.33 0.95 0.92
N SER A 166 10.10 1.26 0.52
CA SER A 166 9.21 2.11 1.28
C SER A 166 7.80 1.57 1.44
N TYR A 167 7.11 2.12 2.43
CA TYR A 167 5.70 1.93 2.71
C TYR A 167 5.08 3.24 3.18
N MET A 168 3.76 3.27 3.30
CA MET A 168 3.01 4.40 3.84
C MET A 168 2.27 4.00 5.10
N MET A 169 2.10 4.98 6.01
CA MET A 169 1.13 4.93 7.08
C MET A 169 -0.02 5.89 6.77
N LEU A 170 -1.24 5.40 6.92
CA LEU A 170 -2.48 6.16 6.80
C LEU A 170 -3.14 6.22 8.17
N THR A 171 -3.30 7.43 8.70
CA THR A 171 -3.91 7.68 10.00
C THR A 171 -4.87 8.86 9.90
N ASP A 172 -5.63 9.14 10.95
CA ASP A 172 -6.48 10.34 11.00
C ASP A 172 -5.70 11.65 10.88
N SER A 173 -4.43 11.63 11.28
CA SER A 173 -3.55 12.81 11.21
C SER A 173 -2.91 12.99 9.83
N GLY A 174 -3.12 12.05 8.89
CA GLY A 174 -2.60 12.17 7.52
C GLY A 174 -1.80 10.95 7.05
N PHE A 175 -0.88 11.20 6.14
CA PHE A 175 -0.09 10.19 5.44
C PHE A 175 1.40 10.39 5.72
N ALA A 176 2.12 9.29 5.92
CA ALA A 176 3.56 9.30 6.11
C ALA A 176 4.22 8.22 5.27
N TRP A 177 5.32 8.56 4.58
CA TRP A 177 6.17 7.60 3.88
C TRP A 177 7.36 7.25 4.75
N LYS A 178 7.71 5.97 4.78
CA LYS A 178 8.81 5.46 5.61
C LYS A 178 9.67 4.47 4.84
N ASP A 179 10.96 4.47 5.15
CA ASP A 179 11.95 3.57 4.58
C ASP A 179 12.03 2.28 5.41
N LEU A 180 12.03 1.13 4.76
CA LEU A 180 12.15 -0.18 5.42
C LEU A 180 13.55 -0.45 5.98
N GLU A 181 14.58 0.16 5.42
CA GLU A 181 15.97 -0.05 5.79
C GLU A 181 16.51 1.03 6.73
N ALA A 182 15.86 2.19 6.82
CA ALA A 182 16.31 3.26 7.70
C ALA A 182 16.02 2.94 9.17
N VAL A 183 17.07 2.96 9.98
CA VAL A 183 16.98 2.88 11.45
C VAL A 183 16.42 4.18 12.03
N SER A 184 16.49 5.29 11.30
CA SER A 184 15.94 6.59 11.65
C SER A 184 14.93 7.05 10.62
N TYR A 185 13.75 7.42 11.08
CA TYR A 185 12.62 7.86 10.28
C TYR A 185 12.91 9.17 9.54
N THR A 186 13.07 9.11 8.23
CA THR A 186 12.85 10.30 7.40
C THR A 186 11.35 10.46 7.20
N HIS A 187 10.75 11.35 7.99
CA HIS A 187 9.39 11.78 7.75
C HIS A 187 9.34 12.59 6.45
N LEU A 188 8.85 11.98 5.39
CA LEU A 188 8.19 12.77 4.36
C LEU A 188 6.86 13.19 4.96
N ARG A 189 6.81 14.37 5.58
CA ARG A 189 5.59 14.92 6.16
C ARG A 189 4.58 15.06 5.02
N ALA A 190 3.41 14.48 5.18
CA ALA A 190 2.24 14.97 4.50
C ALA A 190 2.11 16.46 4.83
N HIS A 191 2.26 17.31 3.84
CA HIS A 191 2.11 18.76 4.03
C HIS A 191 0.72 19.05 4.60
N GLU A 192 0.66 20.00 5.53
CA GLU A 192 -0.51 20.48 6.26
C GLU A 192 -1.64 21.08 5.39
N THR A 193 -1.68 20.79 4.10
CA THR A 193 -2.71 21.32 3.17
C THR A 193 -4.12 20.74 3.43
N LEU A 194 -4.29 19.89 4.44
CA LEU A 194 -5.62 19.40 4.85
C LEU A 194 -6.41 20.41 5.72
N ARG A 195 -5.86 21.58 6.02
CA ARG A 195 -6.51 22.57 6.90
C ARG A 195 -7.30 23.68 6.21
N HIS A 196 -7.29 23.74 4.88
CA HIS A 196 -7.98 24.81 4.14
C HIS A 196 -8.70 24.27 2.90
N LEU A 197 -9.75 23.48 3.13
CA LEU A 197 -10.86 23.36 2.16
C LEU A 197 -12.17 23.14 2.91
#